data_22947b6a2b99cb82f8453729d3d2230b
#
_entry.id   22947b6a2b99cb82f8453729d3d2230b
#
_cell.length_a   1.000
_cell.length_b   1.000
_cell.length_c   1.000
_cell.angle_alpha   90.00
_cell.angle_beta   90.00
_cell.angle_gamma   90.00
#
_symmetry.space_group_name_H-M   'P 1'
#
loop_
_entity.id
_entity.type
_entity.pdbx_description
1 polymer ?
#
loop_
_entity_poly.entity_id
_entity_poly.type
_entity_poly.pdbx_seq_one_letter_code
_entity_poly.pdbx_strand_id
1 'polypeptide(L)'
;MPLSELGRVAYFRPDTLPLDFQSELTVTRHYTPREYAFTFTNGIQASWLEVDPDTGFVKLLKHWCVEDAGTLINPMLVDEQIRGGVVQGIGAALYEECLYGPDGQLLNGNMADYLVPMSGEMCDIVGAHLETPTRQSQLGAKGVGEAGTAGAPAAVMNAINDALAPLGARVNSMPFTPEKILQALGRVK
;
A
#
# COMPACT_ATOMS: atom_id res chain seq x y z
N MET A 1 -4.22 -7.72 -41.63
CA MET A 1 -3.23 -8.66 -41.05
C MET A 1 -3.36 -8.62 -39.54
N PRO A 2 -3.44 -9.77 -38.85
CA PRO A 2 -3.44 -9.81 -37.38
C PRO A 2 -2.11 -9.32 -36.82
N LEU A 3 -2.12 -8.75 -35.56
CA LEU A 3 -0.91 -8.26 -34.90
C LEU A 3 0.11 -9.39 -34.63
N SER A 4 -0.38 -10.60 -34.34
CA SER A 4 0.45 -11.79 -34.20
C SER A 4 1.23 -12.14 -35.48
N GLU A 5 0.61 -11.98 -36.64
CA GLU A 5 1.28 -12.21 -37.92
C GLU A 5 2.30 -11.10 -38.24
N LEU A 6 2.00 -9.86 -37.89
CA LEU A 6 2.97 -8.76 -37.96
C LEU A 6 4.20 -9.02 -37.11
N GLY A 7 4.01 -9.46 -35.86
CA GLY A 7 5.09 -9.84 -34.97
C GLY A 7 5.92 -11.01 -35.51
N ARG A 8 5.23 -12.03 -36.06
CA ARG A 8 5.91 -13.17 -36.67
C ARG A 8 6.78 -12.74 -37.86
N VAL A 9 6.28 -11.90 -38.75
CA VAL A 9 7.04 -11.39 -39.88
C VAL A 9 8.22 -10.56 -39.42
N ALA A 10 8.00 -9.59 -38.52
CA ALA A 10 9.05 -8.67 -38.09
C ALA A 10 10.21 -9.38 -37.37
N TYR A 11 9.92 -10.38 -36.50
CA TYR A 11 10.97 -10.98 -35.66
C TYR A 11 11.47 -12.36 -36.14
N PHE A 12 10.68 -13.10 -36.92
CA PHE A 12 11.02 -14.45 -37.34
C PHE A 12 11.15 -14.62 -38.85
N ARG A 13 10.74 -13.62 -39.62
CA ARG A 13 10.84 -13.65 -41.09
C ARG A 13 11.36 -12.32 -41.65
N PRO A 14 12.49 -11.79 -41.11
CA PRO A 14 13.08 -10.56 -41.62
C PRO A 14 13.55 -10.70 -43.10
N ASP A 15 13.76 -11.93 -43.56
CA ASP A 15 14.07 -12.25 -44.97
C ASP A 15 12.97 -11.82 -45.97
N THR A 16 11.75 -11.62 -45.49
CA THR A 16 10.58 -11.19 -46.31
C THR A 16 10.36 -9.68 -46.31
N LEU A 17 11.16 -8.94 -45.57
CA LEU A 17 11.05 -7.48 -45.45
C LEU A 17 12.01 -6.77 -46.41
N PRO A 18 11.73 -5.51 -46.78
CA PRO A 18 12.67 -4.71 -47.61
C PRO A 18 14.03 -4.61 -46.90
N LEU A 19 15.12 -4.53 -47.69
CA LEU A 19 16.49 -4.52 -47.16
C LEU A 19 16.82 -3.33 -46.25
N ASP A 20 16.08 -2.24 -46.39
CA ASP A 20 16.24 -1.01 -45.62
C ASP A 20 15.26 -0.95 -44.42
N PHE A 21 14.47 -2.00 -44.22
CA PHE A 21 13.52 -2.06 -43.11
C PHE A 21 14.18 -2.65 -41.85
N GLN A 22 14.13 -1.92 -40.76
CA GLN A 22 14.49 -2.47 -39.43
C GLN A 22 13.40 -3.41 -38.92
N SER A 23 13.79 -4.66 -38.66
CA SER A 23 12.89 -5.72 -38.17
C SER A 23 12.52 -5.49 -36.71
N GLU A 24 11.91 -4.37 -36.40
CA GLU A 24 11.59 -3.97 -35.03
C GLU A 24 10.22 -3.31 -34.97
N LEU A 25 9.41 -3.74 -33.97
CA LEU A 25 8.12 -3.14 -33.64
C LEU A 25 8.17 -2.29 -32.36
N THR A 26 9.38 -2.01 -31.88
CA THR A 26 9.59 -1.17 -30.69
C THR A 26 9.54 0.31 -31.07
N VAL A 27 8.76 1.07 -30.32
CA VAL A 27 8.70 2.53 -30.45
C VAL A 27 8.97 3.18 -29.11
N THR A 28 10.01 4.00 -29.05
CA THR A 28 10.30 4.83 -27.88
C THR A 28 9.77 6.24 -28.12
N ARG A 29 8.98 6.73 -27.18
CA ARG A 29 8.48 8.10 -27.15
C ARG A 29 8.74 8.72 -25.78
N HIS A 30 9.09 9.99 -25.79
CA HIS A 30 9.26 10.77 -24.57
C HIS A 30 8.03 11.66 -24.37
N TYR A 31 7.54 11.68 -23.14
CA TYR A 31 6.51 12.62 -22.71
C TYR A 31 7.10 13.57 -21.68
N THR A 32 6.99 14.86 -21.93
CA THR A 32 7.37 15.90 -20.99
C THR A 32 6.13 16.65 -20.57
N PRO A 33 5.78 16.66 -19.28
CA PRO A 33 4.66 17.48 -18.78
C PRO A 33 4.90 18.95 -19.09
N ARG A 34 3.84 19.70 -19.40
CA ARG A 34 3.92 21.14 -19.65
C ARG A 34 4.21 21.93 -18.38
N GLU A 35 3.74 21.43 -17.26
CA GLU A 35 3.92 22.01 -15.94
C GLU A 35 4.39 20.91 -14.98
N TYR A 36 5.02 21.31 -13.88
CA TYR A 36 5.45 20.37 -12.86
C TYR A 36 4.22 19.80 -12.13
N ALA A 37 3.87 18.57 -12.43
CA ALA A 37 2.65 17.96 -11.98
C ALA A 37 2.86 17.19 -10.67
N PHE A 38 2.69 17.84 -9.54
CA PHE A 38 2.36 17.14 -8.30
C PHE A 38 0.87 16.87 -8.26
N THR A 39 0.49 15.66 -8.58
CA THR A 39 -0.91 15.21 -8.60
C THR A 39 -1.15 14.24 -7.45
N PHE A 40 -1.43 14.80 -6.27
CA PHE A 40 -1.63 14.01 -5.07
C PHE A 40 -3.01 13.38 -5.06
N THR A 41 -3.05 12.09 -4.69
CA THR A 41 -4.26 11.42 -4.22
C THR A 41 -4.66 11.98 -2.85
N ASN A 42 -5.90 11.75 -2.47
CA ASN A 42 -6.39 11.98 -1.12
C ASN A 42 -7.41 10.90 -0.77
N GLY A 43 -7.61 10.67 0.51
CA GLY A 43 -8.50 9.62 0.95
C GLY A 43 -8.79 9.68 2.43
N ILE A 44 -9.63 8.75 2.87
CA ILE A 44 -9.96 8.53 4.26
C ILE A 44 -9.95 7.03 4.55
N GLN A 45 -9.45 6.65 5.72
CA GLN A 45 -9.39 5.26 6.14
C GLN A 45 -9.95 5.10 7.56
N ALA A 46 -10.55 3.95 7.82
CA ALA A 46 -11.08 3.59 9.12
C ALA A 46 -10.81 2.11 9.42
N SER A 47 -10.49 1.81 10.67
CA SER A 47 -10.28 0.45 11.16
C SER A 47 -11.32 0.10 12.22
N TRP A 48 -11.81 -1.13 12.19
CA TRP A 48 -12.57 -1.73 13.26
C TRP A 48 -11.82 -2.94 13.79
N LEU A 49 -11.56 -2.95 15.09
CA LEU A 49 -10.71 -3.94 15.72
C LEU A 49 -11.17 -4.22 17.17
N GLU A 50 -10.65 -5.30 17.69
CA GLU A 50 -10.74 -5.67 19.12
C GLU A 50 -9.35 -5.62 19.74
N VAL A 51 -9.26 -5.15 20.97
CA VAL A 51 -8.06 -5.22 21.79
C VAL A 51 -8.37 -6.09 22.99
N ASP A 52 -7.60 -7.16 23.18
CA ASP A 52 -7.66 -7.97 24.38
C ASP A 52 -6.81 -7.31 25.49
N PRO A 53 -7.41 -6.78 26.56
CA PRO A 53 -6.66 -6.08 27.59
C PRO A 53 -5.81 -7.00 28.47
N ASP A 54 -6.02 -8.32 28.44
CA ASP A 54 -5.27 -9.28 29.25
C ASP A 54 -4.00 -9.76 28.54
N THR A 55 -4.01 -9.78 27.22
CA THR A 55 -2.88 -10.24 26.40
C THR A 55 -2.23 -9.14 25.57
N GLY A 56 -2.92 -8.00 25.38
CA GLY A 56 -2.46 -6.92 24.51
C GLY A 56 -2.64 -7.22 23.00
N PHE A 57 -3.20 -8.36 22.62
CA PHE A 57 -3.40 -8.68 21.22
C PHE A 57 -4.47 -7.81 20.58
N VAL A 58 -4.19 -7.39 19.33
CA VAL A 58 -5.11 -6.65 18.47
C VAL A 58 -5.61 -7.59 17.38
N LYS A 59 -6.93 -7.69 17.25
CA LYS A 59 -7.59 -8.42 16.17
C LYS A 59 -8.29 -7.44 15.25
N LEU A 60 -7.80 -7.33 14.03
CA LEU A 60 -8.47 -6.57 12.98
C LEU A 60 -9.74 -7.29 12.54
N LEU A 61 -10.88 -6.60 12.57
CA LEU A 61 -12.17 -7.13 12.15
C LEU A 61 -12.52 -6.65 10.75
N LYS A 62 -12.27 -5.37 10.46
CA LYS A 62 -12.53 -4.77 9.15
C LYS A 62 -11.73 -3.49 8.96
N HIS A 63 -11.38 -3.20 7.70
CA HIS A 63 -10.76 -1.95 7.31
C HIS A 63 -11.47 -1.35 6.09
N TRP A 64 -11.68 -0.06 6.10
CA TRP A 64 -12.27 0.70 4.99
C TRP A 64 -11.27 1.72 4.48
N CYS A 65 -11.23 1.86 3.16
CA CYS A 65 -10.39 2.82 2.48
C CYS A 65 -11.17 3.45 1.34
N VAL A 66 -11.34 4.75 1.35
CA VAL A 66 -11.94 5.52 0.26
C VAL A 66 -10.89 6.47 -0.27
N GLU A 67 -10.53 6.32 -1.55
CA GLU A 67 -9.45 7.06 -2.18
C GLU A 67 -9.94 7.83 -3.42
N ASP A 68 -9.38 9.00 -3.64
CA ASP A 68 -9.54 9.77 -4.85
C ASP A 68 -8.23 9.82 -5.62
N ALA A 69 -8.10 8.94 -6.58
CA ALA A 69 -6.95 8.86 -7.49
C ALA A 69 -7.19 9.59 -8.83
N GLY A 70 -8.16 10.50 -8.88
CA GLY A 70 -8.60 11.12 -10.12
C GLY A 70 -9.25 10.11 -11.05
N THR A 71 -8.96 10.19 -12.34
CA THR A 71 -9.45 9.19 -13.30
C THR A 71 -8.77 7.85 -13.08
N LEU A 72 -9.55 6.80 -12.86
CA LEU A 72 -9.05 5.44 -12.73
C LEU A 72 -8.74 4.85 -14.12
N ILE A 73 -7.47 4.68 -14.45
CA ILE A 73 -7.05 4.13 -15.74
C ILE A 73 -7.41 2.65 -15.85
N ASN A 74 -7.20 1.91 -14.78
CA ASN A 74 -7.62 0.52 -14.64
C ASN A 74 -8.13 0.29 -13.22
N PRO A 75 -9.44 0.28 -12.98
CA PRO A 75 -10.03 0.15 -11.64
C PRO A 75 -9.56 -1.10 -10.89
N MET A 76 -9.45 -2.24 -11.56
CA MET A 76 -9.01 -3.49 -10.93
C MET A 76 -7.57 -3.37 -10.37
N LEU A 77 -6.66 -2.77 -11.15
CA LEU A 77 -5.28 -2.58 -10.69
C LEU A 77 -5.17 -1.54 -9.57
N VAL A 78 -6.04 -0.53 -9.59
CA VAL A 78 -6.10 0.48 -8.51
C VAL A 78 -6.60 -0.15 -7.22
N ASP A 79 -7.64 -0.98 -7.27
CA ASP A 79 -8.14 -1.74 -6.12
C ASP A 79 -7.04 -2.59 -5.47
N GLU A 80 -6.32 -3.36 -6.25
CA GLU A 80 -5.26 -4.23 -5.75
C GLU A 80 -4.08 -3.43 -5.20
N GLN A 81 -3.72 -2.32 -5.83
CA GLN A 81 -2.69 -1.41 -5.35
C GLN A 81 -3.05 -0.82 -3.98
N ILE A 82 -4.28 -0.39 -3.80
CA ILE A 82 -4.77 0.17 -2.54
C ILE A 82 -4.79 -0.90 -1.45
N ARG A 83 -5.31 -2.11 -1.75
CA ARG A 83 -5.32 -3.23 -0.80
C ARG A 83 -3.91 -3.58 -0.33
N GLY A 84 -2.97 -3.72 -1.26
CA GLY A 84 -1.56 -3.97 -0.94
C GLY A 84 -0.93 -2.86 -0.11
N GLY A 85 -1.23 -1.60 -0.42
CA GLY A 85 -0.79 -0.45 0.35
C GLY A 85 -1.35 -0.43 1.78
N VAL A 86 -2.64 -0.73 1.95
CA VAL A 86 -3.27 -0.83 3.28
C VAL A 86 -2.60 -1.92 4.11
N VAL A 87 -2.36 -3.11 3.54
CA VAL A 87 -1.67 -4.20 4.25
C VAL A 87 -0.27 -3.78 4.69
N GLN A 88 0.48 -3.08 3.84
CA GLN A 88 1.78 -2.54 4.20
C GLN A 88 1.69 -1.56 5.38
N GLY A 89 0.71 -0.64 5.36
CA GLY A 89 0.51 0.30 6.46
C GLY A 89 0.08 -0.37 7.76
N ILE A 90 -0.76 -1.41 7.69
CA ILE A 90 -1.12 -2.24 8.84
C ILE A 90 0.10 -3.00 9.37
N GLY A 91 0.95 -3.52 8.47
CA GLY A 91 2.22 -4.15 8.83
C GLY A 91 3.10 -3.23 9.67
N ALA A 92 3.31 -2.00 9.21
CA ALA A 92 4.07 -1.00 9.96
C ALA A 92 3.41 -0.63 11.31
N ALA A 93 2.07 -0.65 11.37
CA ALA A 93 1.34 -0.31 12.59
C ALA A 93 1.42 -1.40 13.67
N LEU A 94 1.41 -2.68 13.31
CA LEU A 94 1.20 -3.78 14.26
C LEU A 94 2.38 -4.76 14.38
N TYR A 95 3.22 -4.90 13.34
CA TYR A 95 4.15 -6.03 13.24
C TYR A 95 5.60 -5.62 12.98
N GLU A 96 5.83 -4.71 12.03
CA GLU A 96 7.14 -4.46 11.46
C GLU A 96 7.98 -3.52 12.32
N GLU A 97 9.16 -3.96 12.74
CA GLU A 97 10.12 -3.17 13.50
C GLU A 97 11.55 -3.58 13.14
N CYS A 98 12.40 -2.60 12.82
CA CYS A 98 13.82 -2.84 12.66
C CYS A 98 14.53 -2.73 14.01
N LEU A 99 15.09 -3.84 14.48
CA LEU A 99 15.81 -3.91 15.74
C LEU A 99 17.32 -3.84 15.50
N TYR A 100 17.99 -2.89 16.14
CA TYR A 100 19.44 -2.69 16.03
C TYR A 100 20.14 -3.00 17.33
N GLY A 101 21.29 -3.68 17.24
CA GLY A 101 22.20 -3.88 18.36
C GLY A 101 22.95 -2.59 18.74
N PRO A 102 23.67 -2.60 19.87
CA PRO A 102 24.46 -1.44 20.35
C PRO A 102 25.57 -1.03 19.38
N ASP A 103 26.00 -1.94 18.53
CA ASP A 103 26.99 -1.76 17.46
C ASP A 103 26.41 -1.26 16.14
N GLY A 104 25.07 -1.05 16.07
CA GLY A 104 24.35 -0.64 14.88
C GLY A 104 24.04 -1.78 13.91
N GLN A 105 24.32 -3.05 14.28
CA GLN A 105 23.96 -4.20 13.47
C GLN A 105 22.45 -4.45 13.53
N LEU A 106 21.80 -4.65 12.36
CA LEU A 106 20.41 -5.07 12.28
C LEU A 106 20.27 -6.52 12.78
N LEU A 107 19.44 -6.72 13.81
CA LEU A 107 19.27 -8.00 14.49
C LEU A 107 18.24 -8.91 13.81
N ASN A 108 17.22 -8.34 13.19
CA ASN A 108 16.08 -9.05 12.58
C ASN A 108 16.00 -8.82 11.05
N GLY A 109 17.13 -8.97 10.35
CA GLY A 109 17.26 -8.69 8.92
C GLY A 109 16.80 -9.82 7.99
N ASN A 110 16.03 -10.78 8.45
CA ASN A 110 15.51 -11.90 7.64
C ASN A 110 14.03 -12.16 7.93
N MET A 111 13.37 -12.89 7.02
CA MET A 111 11.91 -13.12 7.10
C MET A 111 11.47 -14.06 8.25
N ALA A 112 12.41 -14.68 8.98
CA ALA A 112 12.08 -15.45 10.18
C ALA A 112 11.89 -14.54 11.40
N ASP A 113 12.58 -13.42 11.44
CA ASP A 113 12.63 -12.52 12.59
C ASP A 113 11.92 -11.18 12.34
N TYR A 114 11.89 -10.73 11.07
CA TYR A 114 11.15 -9.53 10.65
C TYR A 114 9.70 -9.91 10.33
N LEU A 115 8.78 -9.42 11.16
CA LEU A 115 7.37 -9.81 11.08
C LEU A 115 6.65 -9.02 10.00
N VAL A 116 6.36 -9.68 8.87
CA VAL A 116 5.46 -9.17 7.83
C VAL A 116 4.09 -9.82 8.00
N PRO A 117 2.98 -9.07 7.93
CA PRO A 117 1.65 -9.68 8.08
C PRO A 117 1.39 -10.70 6.98
N MET A 118 0.82 -11.83 7.36
CA MET A 118 0.38 -12.89 6.45
C MET A 118 -1.12 -12.75 6.16
N SER A 119 -1.58 -13.43 5.12
CA SER A 119 -2.99 -13.35 4.70
C SER A 119 -3.99 -13.77 5.78
N GLY A 120 -3.61 -14.69 6.68
CA GLY A 120 -4.45 -15.15 7.78
C GLY A 120 -4.65 -14.14 8.90
N GLU A 121 -3.82 -13.11 8.96
CA GLU A 121 -3.86 -12.04 9.97
C GLU A 121 -4.60 -10.81 9.48
N MET A 122 -4.86 -10.75 8.16
CA MET A 122 -5.54 -9.61 7.56
C MET A 122 -7.06 -9.79 7.57
N CYS A 123 -7.74 -8.69 7.86
CA CYS A 123 -9.19 -8.59 7.71
C CYS A 123 -9.59 -8.32 6.25
N ASP A 124 -10.91 -8.35 5.99
CA ASP A 124 -11.45 -7.85 4.72
C ASP A 124 -11.23 -6.33 4.62
N ILE A 125 -10.64 -5.90 3.50
CA ILE A 125 -10.40 -4.49 3.17
C ILE A 125 -11.44 -4.07 2.15
N VAL A 126 -12.31 -3.15 2.55
CA VAL A 126 -13.36 -2.59 1.68
C VAL A 126 -12.87 -1.30 1.06
N GLY A 127 -12.56 -1.36 -0.24
CA GLY A 127 -12.18 -0.21 -1.05
C GLY A 127 -13.38 0.48 -1.67
N ALA A 128 -13.32 1.81 -1.78
CA ALA A 128 -14.20 2.61 -2.61
C ALA A 128 -13.41 3.78 -3.23
N HIS A 129 -13.88 4.28 -4.37
CA HIS A 129 -13.20 5.31 -5.12
C HIS A 129 -14.08 6.52 -5.34
N LEU A 130 -13.45 7.70 -5.26
CA LEU A 130 -13.96 8.94 -5.80
C LEU A 130 -13.09 9.35 -6.99
N GLU A 131 -13.69 9.98 -7.97
CA GLU A 131 -12.97 10.44 -9.15
C GLU A 131 -13.12 11.96 -9.28
N THR A 132 -12.10 12.71 -8.85
CA THR A 132 -11.95 14.14 -9.16
C THR A 132 -10.75 14.33 -10.07
N PRO A 133 -10.94 14.28 -11.41
CA PRO A 133 -9.85 14.36 -12.36
C PRO A 133 -9.03 15.62 -12.20
N THR A 134 -7.69 15.49 -12.22
CA THR A 134 -6.78 16.64 -12.18
C THR A 134 -6.62 17.24 -13.58
N ARG A 135 -6.41 18.56 -13.65
CA ARG A 135 -6.05 19.26 -14.89
C ARG A 135 -4.56 19.19 -15.21
N GLN A 136 -3.74 18.72 -14.27
CA GLN A 136 -2.28 18.68 -14.38
C GLN A 136 -1.77 17.41 -15.06
N SER A 137 -2.60 16.40 -15.25
CA SER A 137 -2.27 15.21 -16.04
C SER A 137 -3.21 15.10 -17.25
N GLN A 138 -2.72 14.54 -18.36
CA GLN A 138 -3.51 14.42 -19.60
C GLN A 138 -4.77 13.56 -19.42
N LEU A 139 -4.68 12.52 -18.61
CA LEU A 139 -5.76 11.57 -18.38
C LEU A 139 -6.61 11.94 -17.16
N GLY A 140 -6.23 12.98 -16.42
CA GLY A 140 -6.90 13.34 -15.19
C GLY A 140 -6.56 12.43 -14.00
N ALA A 141 -5.64 11.47 -14.17
CA ALA A 141 -5.21 10.56 -13.13
C ALA A 141 -4.28 11.26 -12.13
N LYS A 142 -4.35 10.84 -10.86
CA LYS A 142 -3.44 11.20 -9.76
C LYS A 142 -2.58 9.99 -9.39
N GLY A 143 -1.56 10.20 -8.55
CA GLY A 143 -0.77 9.11 -8.02
C GLY A 143 -1.61 8.22 -7.10
N VAL A 144 -1.42 6.88 -7.17
CA VAL A 144 -2.17 5.92 -6.36
C VAL A 144 -1.25 4.92 -5.65
N GLY A 145 0.04 4.91 -5.99
CA GLY A 145 1.00 3.91 -5.53
C GLY A 145 1.07 3.76 -4.01
N GLU A 146 1.02 4.86 -3.27
CA GLU A 146 1.12 4.88 -1.81
C GLU A 146 -0.19 5.28 -1.10
N ALA A 147 -1.29 5.41 -1.85
CA ALA A 147 -2.58 5.85 -1.31
C ALA A 147 -3.05 4.99 -0.13
N GLY A 148 -2.99 3.67 -0.28
CA GLY A 148 -3.39 2.73 0.77
C GLY A 148 -2.49 2.79 2.01
N THR A 149 -1.19 3.02 1.84
CA THR A 149 -0.21 2.99 2.95
C THR A 149 -0.32 4.21 3.85
N ALA A 150 -0.63 5.38 3.29
CA ALA A 150 -0.52 6.65 4.00
C ALA A 150 -1.49 6.78 5.19
N GLY A 151 -2.72 6.30 5.06
CA GLY A 151 -3.76 6.44 6.09
C GLY A 151 -3.89 5.26 7.06
N ALA A 152 -3.45 4.06 6.67
CA ALA A 152 -3.68 2.85 7.42
C ALA A 152 -3.06 2.85 8.83
N PRO A 153 -1.80 3.29 9.05
CA PRO A 153 -1.22 3.30 10.39
C PRO A 153 -1.99 4.20 11.36
N ALA A 154 -2.41 5.38 10.89
CA ALA A 154 -3.17 6.31 11.71
C ALA A 154 -4.59 5.79 12.03
N ALA A 155 -5.25 5.14 11.06
CA ALA A 155 -6.55 4.53 11.27
C ALA A 155 -6.48 3.41 12.34
N VAL A 156 -5.45 2.55 12.28
CA VAL A 156 -5.21 1.50 13.28
C VAL A 156 -4.91 2.10 14.65
N MET A 157 -4.01 3.09 14.71
CA MET A 157 -3.67 3.76 15.98
C MET A 157 -4.89 4.39 16.65
N ASN A 158 -5.72 5.07 15.88
CA ASN A 158 -6.92 5.72 16.39
C ASN A 158 -7.90 4.70 16.94
N ALA A 159 -8.12 3.59 16.23
CA ALA A 159 -9.01 2.52 16.66
C ALA A 159 -8.51 1.82 17.95
N ILE A 160 -7.19 1.56 18.05
CA ILE A 160 -6.60 1.02 19.29
C ILE A 160 -6.79 2.00 20.45
N ASN A 161 -6.49 3.27 20.24
CA ASN A 161 -6.62 4.27 21.29
C ASN A 161 -8.09 4.51 21.70
N ASP A 162 -9.04 4.37 20.78
CA ASP A 162 -10.47 4.42 21.09
C ASP A 162 -10.87 3.22 21.96
N ALA A 163 -10.40 2.02 21.63
CA ALA A 163 -10.63 0.82 22.44
C ALA A 163 -10.00 0.90 23.83
N LEU A 164 -8.84 1.55 23.98
CA LEU A 164 -8.12 1.71 25.25
C LEU A 164 -8.65 2.89 26.10
N ALA A 165 -9.33 3.85 25.50
CA ALA A 165 -9.80 5.07 26.19
C ALA A 165 -10.68 4.78 27.43
N PRO A 166 -11.63 3.82 27.42
CA PRO A 166 -12.38 3.48 28.61
C PRO A 166 -11.55 2.92 29.78
N LEU A 167 -10.35 2.42 29.47
CA LEU A 167 -9.38 1.88 30.44
C LEU A 167 -8.36 2.92 30.88
N GLY A 168 -8.46 4.16 30.39
CA GLY A 168 -7.53 5.26 30.70
C GLY A 168 -6.13 5.10 30.10
N ALA A 169 -5.96 4.23 29.11
CA ALA A 169 -4.69 3.92 28.48
C ALA A 169 -4.56 4.53 27.08
N ARG A 170 -3.32 4.72 26.62
CA ARG A 170 -3.01 5.23 25.29
C ARG A 170 -1.63 4.77 24.83
N VAL A 171 -1.53 4.44 23.52
CA VAL A 171 -0.26 4.12 22.85
C VAL A 171 0.05 5.17 21.78
N ASN A 172 1.33 5.53 21.63
CA ASN A 172 1.77 6.60 20.75
C ASN A 172 2.96 6.23 19.84
N SER A 173 3.49 5.02 19.95
CA SER A 173 4.67 4.59 19.18
C SER A 173 4.40 3.27 18.47
N MET A 174 4.57 3.26 17.15
CA MET A 174 4.52 2.04 16.33
C MET A 174 5.79 1.19 16.50
N PRO A 175 5.71 -0.12 16.23
CA PRO A 175 4.48 -0.90 16.07
C PRO A 175 3.74 -1.00 17.42
N PHE A 176 2.41 -1.13 17.36
CA PHE A 176 1.55 -1.27 18.54
C PHE A 176 1.53 -2.72 19.01
N THR A 177 2.67 -3.18 19.52
CA THR A 177 2.84 -4.56 19.96
C THR A 177 2.02 -4.86 21.22
N PRO A 178 1.68 -6.14 21.47
CA PRO A 178 1.02 -6.55 22.71
C PRO A 178 1.73 -6.04 23.96
N GLU A 179 3.06 -6.06 23.98
CA GLU A 179 3.85 -5.54 25.09
C GLU A 179 3.60 -4.04 25.34
N LYS A 180 3.64 -3.21 24.28
CA LYS A 180 3.40 -1.76 24.39
C LYS A 180 1.97 -1.45 24.87
N ILE A 181 1.00 -2.25 24.44
CA ILE A 181 -0.39 -2.13 24.91
C ILE A 181 -0.49 -2.49 26.40
N LEU A 182 0.11 -3.60 26.82
CA LEU A 182 0.12 -4.00 28.22
C LEU A 182 0.88 -3.01 29.12
N GLN A 183 1.97 -2.40 28.61
CA GLN A 183 2.67 -1.31 29.31
C GLN A 183 1.78 -0.09 29.48
N ALA A 184 1.05 0.32 28.43
CA ALA A 184 0.11 1.43 28.52
C ALA A 184 -1.04 1.17 29.50
N LEU A 185 -1.46 -0.08 29.66
CA LEU A 185 -2.43 -0.52 30.65
C LEU A 185 -1.85 -0.69 32.07
N GLY A 186 -0.53 -0.52 32.27
CA GLY A 186 0.13 -0.71 33.54
C GLY A 186 0.21 -2.18 34.01
N ARG A 187 0.06 -3.14 33.08
CA ARG A 187 0.06 -4.59 33.42
C ARG A 187 1.44 -5.21 33.34
N VAL A 188 2.35 -4.61 32.59
CA VAL A 188 3.78 -4.97 32.53
C VAL A 188 4.64 -3.71 32.66
N LYS A 189 5.93 -3.87 33.04
CA LYS A 189 6.88 -2.78 33.23
C LYS A 189 7.70 -2.52 31.99
#